data_855667446be52c7a3e80974d13e964da
#
_entry.id   855667446be52c7a3e80974d13e964da
#
_cell.length_a   1.000
_cell.length_b   1.000
_cell.length_c   1.000
_cell.angle_alpha   90.00
_cell.angle_beta   90.00
_cell.angle_gamma   90.00
#
_symmetry.space_group_name_H-M   'P 1'
#
loop_
_entity.id
_entity.type
_entity.pdbx_description
1 polymer ?
#
loop_
_entity_poly.entity_id
_entity_poly.type
_entity_poly.pdbx_seq_one_letter_code
_entity_poly.pdbx_strand_id
1 'polypeptide(L)'
;MTDLEKVREWLKSFPKFSDISEFKVDYTDQIPANGGIFPSGLVEISRSEDIIGNVIVENQYNFGLYYVFSKAPGDDVGAALNADWIMSFQQWVQEQSILGKAPVFGNTGEKEKAAAQNGVLYEADIEGTATYMVQLSFNFKKKYEVI
;
A
#
# COMPACT_ATOMS: atom_id res chain seq x y z
N MET A 1 -13.16 -12.68 -4.96
CA MET A 1 -12.41 -11.71 -4.14
C MET A 1 -12.13 -10.46 -4.98
N THR A 2 -12.49 -9.30 -4.49
CA THR A 2 -12.22 -8.04 -5.19
C THR A 2 -10.74 -7.66 -5.10
N ASP A 3 -10.29 -6.76 -5.96
CA ASP A 3 -8.91 -6.29 -5.92
C ASP A 3 -8.57 -5.62 -4.57
N LEU A 4 -9.51 -4.83 -4.02
CA LEU A 4 -9.32 -4.24 -2.69
C LEU A 4 -9.18 -5.30 -1.60
N GLU A 5 -9.98 -6.34 -1.64
CA GLU A 5 -9.89 -7.45 -0.69
C GLU A 5 -8.55 -8.18 -0.78
N LYS A 6 -8.03 -8.37 -2.00
CA LYS A 6 -6.69 -8.95 -2.21
C LYS A 6 -5.62 -8.12 -1.52
N VAL A 7 -5.67 -6.80 -1.66
CA VAL A 7 -4.70 -5.89 -1.02
C VAL A 7 -4.82 -6.00 0.50
N ARG A 8 -6.02 -5.94 1.02
CA ARG A 8 -6.25 -5.99 2.48
C ARG A 8 -5.78 -7.31 3.09
N GLU A 9 -6.10 -8.43 2.45
CA GLU A 9 -5.66 -9.75 2.91
C GLU A 9 -4.13 -9.89 2.86
N TRP A 10 -3.52 -9.38 1.81
CA TRP A 10 -2.06 -9.40 1.69
C TRP A 10 -1.40 -8.55 2.78
N LEU A 11 -1.93 -7.36 3.06
CA LEU A 11 -1.39 -6.48 4.10
C LEU A 11 -1.43 -7.16 5.49
N LYS A 12 -2.45 -7.96 5.77
CA LYS A 12 -2.55 -8.71 7.02
C LYS A 12 -1.44 -9.74 7.18
N SER A 13 -0.77 -10.13 6.11
CA SER A 13 0.36 -11.06 6.16
C SER A 13 1.68 -10.41 6.57
N PHE A 14 1.73 -9.08 6.66
CA PHE A 14 2.89 -8.37 7.20
C PHE A 14 3.10 -8.77 8.66
N PRO A 15 4.32 -9.24 9.05
CA PRO A 15 4.54 -9.78 10.41
C PRO A 15 4.19 -8.82 11.54
N LYS A 16 4.33 -7.51 11.31
CA LYS A 16 4.01 -6.50 12.32
C LYS A 16 2.60 -5.92 12.19
N PHE A 17 1.77 -6.49 11.33
CA PHE A 17 0.39 -6.01 11.16
C PHE A 17 -0.44 -6.18 12.44
N SER A 18 -0.08 -7.12 13.29
CA SER A 18 -0.71 -7.31 14.60
C SER A 18 -0.61 -6.08 15.50
N ASP A 19 0.32 -5.15 15.21
CA ASP A 19 0.42 -3.88 15.94
C ASP A 19 -0.74 -2.94 15.58
N ILE A 20 -1.49 -3.22 14.50
CA ILE A 20 -2.64 -2.44 14.07
C ILE A 20 -3.91 -3.13 14.58
N SER A 21 -4.61 -2.48 15.49
CA SER A 21 -5.84 -3.02 16.07
C SER A 21 -7.04 -2.89 15.16
N GLU A 22 -7.14 -1.76 14.45
CA GLU A 22 -8.23 -1.45 13.53
C GLU A 22 -7.68 -0.94 12.21
N PHE A 23 -8.19 -1.46 11.10
CA PHE A 23 -7.76 -1.08 9.76
C PHE A 23 -8.98 -0.98 8.85
N LYS A 24 -9.39 0.25 8.56
CA LYS A 24 -10.64 0.54 7.86
C LYS A 24 -10.39 1.18 6.49
N VAL A 25 -11.36 1.08 5.61
CA VAL A 25 -11.34 1.71 4.29
C VAL A 25 -11.88 3.13 4.41
N ASP A 26 -11.16 4.09 3.82
CA ASP A 26 -11.52 5.52 3.76
C ASP A 26 -11.73 6.17 5.13
N TYR A 27 -11.17 5.59 6.17
CA TYR A 27 -11.34 6.10 7.53
C TYR A 27 -10.22 5.61 8.45
N THR A 28 -9.79 6.47 9.34
CA THR A 28 -8.94 6.08 10.46
C THR A 28 -9.24 7.00 11.65
N ASP A 29 -9.40 6.39 12.83
CA ASP A 29 -9.48 7.14 14.07
C ASP A 29 -8.09 7.62 14.47
N GLN A 30 -7.99 8.80 15.08
CA GLN A 30 -6.74 9.34 15.65
C GLN A 30 -6.45 8.69 17.00
N ILE A 31 -6.50 7.38 17.05
CA ILE A 31 -6.25 6.57 18.24
C ILE A 31 -5.04 5.67 17.93
N PRO A 32 -4.05 5.57 18.87
CA PRO A 32 -2.89 4.70 18.64
C PRO A 32 -3.29 3.28 18.24
N ALA A 33 -2.48 2.67 17.37
CA ALA A 33 -2.67 1.34 16.79
C ALA A 33 -3.84 1.22 15.81
N ASN A 34 -4.37 2.34 15.34
CA ASN A 34 -5.37 2.34 14.26
C ASN A 34 -4.70 2.67 12.93
N GLY A 35 -5.27 2.17 11.86
CA GLY A 35 -4.82 2.44 10.51
C GLY A 35 -5.99 2.54 9.55
N GLY A 36 -5.70 2.99 8.35
CA GLY A 36 -6.69 3.09 7.29
C GLY A 36 -6.06 2.93 5.92
N ILE A 37 -6.84 2.41 4.99
CA ILE A 37 -6.48 2.33 3.58
C ILE A 37 -7.42 3.22 2.76
N PHE A 38 -6.82 4.10 1.96
CA PHE A 38 -7.55 5.08 1.15
C PHE A 38 -7.24 4.83 -0.32
N PRO A 39 -8.11 4.07 -1.03
CA PRO A 39 -7.91 3.83 -2.46
C PRO A 39 -7.94 5.15 -3.24
N SER A 40 -6.91 5.40 -4.04
CA SER A 40 -6.83 6.57 -4.92
C SER A 40 -7.21 6.22 -6.35
N GLY A 41 -7.53 4.97 -6.62
CA GLY A 41 -8.04 4.52 -7.88
C GLY A 41 -7.01 4.02 -8.86
N LEU A 42 -7.46 3.83 -10.09
CA LEU A 42 -6.69 3.25 -11.18
C LEU A 42 -6.15 4.35 -12.09
N VAL A 43 -4.87 4.24 -12.41
CA VAL A 43 -4.23 5.10 -13.42
C VAL A 43 -3.79 4.22 -14.58
N GLU A 44 -4.20 4.57 -15.80
CA GLU A 44 -3.68 3.94 -17.01
C GLU A 44 -2.36 4.61 -17.38
N ILE A 45 -1.25 3.85 -17.28
CA ILE A 45 0.07 4.39 -17.57
C ILE A 45 0.35 4.38 -19.06
N SER A 46 0.03 3.28 -19.73
CA SER A 46 0.25 3.15 -21.17
C SER A 46 -0.75 2.18 -21.77
N ARG A 47 -0.93 2.31 -23.07
CA ARG A 47 -1.80 1.43 -23.86
C ARG A 47 -1.10 1.12 -25.17
N SER A 48 -1.08 -0.15 -25.54
CA SER A 48 -0.57 -0.58 -26.84
C SER A 48 -1.57 -1.52 -27.51
N GLU A 49 -1.53 -1.57 -28.84
CA GLU A 49 -2.40 -2.42 -29.64
C GLU A 49 -1.53 -3.31 -30.52
N ASP A 50 -1.84 -4.60 -30.61
CA ASP A 50 -1.15 -5.50 -31.50
C ASP A 50 -1.74 -5.49 -32.91
N ILE A 51 -1.13 -6.24 -33.85
CA ILE A 51 -1.53 -6.24 -35.27
C ILE A 51 -2.95 -6.78 -35.48
N ILE A 52 -3.44 -7.62 -34.58
CA ILE A 52 -4.77 -8.23 -34.69
C ILE A 52 -5.82 -7.49 -33.84
N GLY A 53 -5.48 -6.34 -33.27
CA GLY A 53 -6.42 -5.50 -32.56
C GLY A 53 -6.58 -5.77 -31.10
N ASN A 54 -5.80 -6.68 -30.51
CA ASN A 54 -5.80 -6.86 -29.06
C ASN A 54 -5.12 -5.68 -28.38
N VAL A 55 -5.62 -5.28 -27.23
CA VAL A 55 -5.11 -4.13 -26.48
C VAL A 55 -4.44 -4.60 -25.20
N ILE A 56 -3.22 -4.12 -24.97
CA ILE A 56 -2.50 -4.33 -23.71
C ILE A 56 -2.39 -3.00 -23.00
N VAL A 57 -2.91 -2.92 -21.78
CA VAL A 57 -2.79 -1.73 -20.94
C VAL A 57 -1.87 -2.00 -19.78
N GLU A 58 -1.03 -1.01 -19.44
CA GLU A 58 -0.29 -0.99 -18.19
C GLU A 58 -1.02 -0.06 -17.24
N ASN A 59 -1.46 -0.61 -16.11
CA ASN A 59 -2.24 0.08 -15.11
C ASN A 59 -1.46 0.18 -13.79
N GLN A 60 -1.86 1.14 -12.99
CA GLN A 60 -1.36 1.29 -11.64
C GLN A 60 -2.52 1.53 -10.70
N TYR A 61 -2.62 0.71 -9.64
CA TYR A 61 -3.46 1.01 -8.48
C TYR A 61 -2.66 1.82 -7.47
N ASN A 62 -3.30 2.81 -6.87
CA ASN A 62 -2.70 3.65 -5.84
C ASN A 62 -3.54 3.64 -4.58
N PHE A 63 -2.86 3.55 -3.44
CA PHE A 63 -3.48 3.57 -2.12
C PHE A 63 -2.68 4.45 -1.19
N GLY A 64 -3.37 5.24 -0.38
CA GLY A 64 -2.75 5.89 0.77
C GLY A 64 -2.96 5.01 2.00
N LEU A 65 -1.90 4.67 2.69
CA LEU A 65 -1.97 3.93 3.95
C LEU A 65 -1.61 4.89 5.08
N TYR A 66 -2.47 4.95 6.09
CA TYR A 66 -2.25 5.77 7.26
C TYR A 66 -2.18 4.89 8.49
N TYR A 67 -1.19 5.15 9.33
CA TYR A 67 -1.00 4.44 10.59
C TYR A 67 -0.83 5.46 11.71
N VAL A 68 -1.55 5.26 12.80
CA VAL A 68 -1.50 6.13 13.97
C VAL A 68 -0.73 5.43 15.09
N PHE A 69 0.31 6.10 15.58
CA PHE A 69 1.16 5.57 16.64
C PHE A 69 1.11 6.47 17.88
N SER A 70 1.37 5.89 19.04
CA SER A 70 1.64 6.65 20.25
C SER A 70 2.96 7.39 20.11
N LYS A 71 2.98 8.67 20.45
CA LYS A 71 4.19 9.47 20.49
C LYS A 71 4.01 10.66 21.43
N ALA A 72 4.77 10.70 22.51
CA ALA A 72 4.82 11.88 23.38
C ALA A 72 5.54 13.02 22.64
N PRO A 73 5.14 14.29 22.84
CA PRO A 73 5.85 15.43 22.27
C PRO A 73 7.32 15.42 22.69
N GLY A 74 8.22 15.55 21.69
CA GLY A 74 9.67 15.55 21.94
C GLY A 74 10.27 14.17 22.24
N ASP A 75 9.49 13.09 22.12
CA ASP A 75 9.97 11.73 22.34
C ASP A 75 10.73 11.23 21.11
N ASP A 76 12.05 11.39 21.14
CA ASP A 76 12.91 10.97 20.03
C ASP A 76 12.97 9.44 19.89
N VAL A 77 12.98 8.72 21.00
CA VAL A 77 13.02 7.24 20.99
C VAL A 77 11.73 6.68 20.40
N GLY A 78 10.58 7.18 20.83
CA GLY A 78 9.28 6.78 20.29
C GLY A 78 9.16 7.10 18.80
N ALA A 79 9.63 8.29 18.38
CA ALA A 79 9.64 8.66 16.97
C ALA A 79 10.50 7.72 16.13
N ALA A 80 11.68 7.33 16.64
CA ALA A 80 12.56 6.40 15.94
C ALA A 80 11.93 5.02 15.80
N LEU A 81 11.25 4.51 16.83
CA LEU A 81 10.55 3.22 16.76
C LEU A 81 9.41 3.25 15.74
N ASN A 82 8.67 4.34 15.67
CA ASN A 82 7.58 4.50 14.69
C ASN A 82 8.13 4.55 13.27
N ALA A 83 9.21 5.31 13.06
CA ALA A 83 9.87 5.39 11.76
C ALA A 83 10.42 4.02 11.33
N ASP A 84 11.02 3.27 12.25
CA ASP A 84 11.54 1.92 11.97
C ASP A 84 10.42 0.97 11.56
N TRP A 85 9.24 1.08 12.16
CA TRP A 85 8.07 0.29 11.77
C TRP A 85 7.68 0.55 10.32
N ILE A 86 7.61 1.84 9.92
CA ILE A 86 7.27 2.25 8.56
C ILE A 86 8.34 1.76 7.57
N MET A 87 9.62 1.92 7.90
CA MET A 87 10.72 1.47 7.04
C MET A 87 10.70 -0.06 6.87
N SER A 88 10.40 -0.80 7.94
CA SER A 88 10.23 -2.24 7.88
C SER A 88 9.09 -2.65 6.95
N PHE A 89 7.99 -1.91 6.99
CA PHE A 89 6.86 -2.15 6.10
C PHE A 89 7.26 -1.94 4.63
N GLN A 90 7.96 -0.85 4.34
CA GLN A 90 8.42 -0.56 2.97
C GLN A 90 9.38 -1.64 2.45
N GLN A 91 10.30 -2.10 3.29
CA GLN A 91 11.21 -3.20 2.94
C GLN A 91 10.45 -4.51 2.71
N TRP A 92 9.45 -4.79 3.53
CA TRP A 92 8.63 -5.98 3.37
C TRP A 92 7.86 -5.96 2.03
N VAL A 93 7.30 -4.81 1.64
CA VAL A 93 6.60 -4.67 0.36
C VAL A 93 7.57 -4.91 -0.80
N GLN A 94 8.76 -4.34 -0.74
CA GLN A 94 9.80 -4.55 -1.77
C GLN A 94 10.16 -6.03 -1.89
N GLU A 95 10.37 -6.71 -0.78
CA GLU A 95 10.70 -8.13 -0.76
C GLU A 95 9.56 -8.99 -1.32
N GLN A 96 8.32 -8.71 -0.91
CA GLN A 96 7.14 -9.40 -1.44
C GLN A 96 7.02 -9.22 -2.95
N SER A 97 7.28 -8.03 -3.44
CA SER A 97 7.25 -7.73 -4.88
C SER A 97 8.31 -8.53 -5.63
N ILE A 98 9.54 -8.55 -5.13
CA ILE A 98 10.66 -9.27 -5.77
C ILE A 98 10.42 -10.78 -5.77
N LEU A 99 9.89 -11.33 -4.68
CA LEU A 99 9.63 -12.76 -4.53
C LEU A 99 8.33 -13.22 -5.20
N GLY A 100 7.56 -12.31 -5.80
CA GLY A 100 6.30 -12.66 -6.45
C GLY A 100 5.18 -13.05 -5.50
N LYS A 101 5.22 -12.59 -4.25
CA LYS A 101 4.22 -12.89 -3.22
C LYS A 101 3.17 -11.79 -3.06
N ALA A 102 3.33 -10.66 -3.74
CA ALA A 102 2.33 -9.59 -3.74
C ALA A 102 1.09 -10.00 -4.55
N PRO A 103 -0.06 -9.35 -4.35
CA PRO A 103 -1.27 -9.66 -5.10
C PRO A 103 -1.08 -9.47 -6.61
N VAL A 104 -1.75 -10.31 -7.39
CA VAL A 104 -1.71 -10.28 -8.85
C VAL A 104 -3.05 -9.73 -9.35
N PHE A 105 -2.99 -8.71 -10.19
CA PHE A 105 -4.18 -8.04 -10.74
C PHE A 105 -4.31 -8.19 -12.25
N GLY A 106 -3.20 -8.45 -12.93
CA GLY A 106 -3.18 -8.58 -14.38
C GLY A 106 -3.48 -9.99 -14.86
N ASN A 107 -3.49 -10.15 -16.17
CA ASN A 107 -3.80 -11.43 -16.83
C ASN A 107 -2.79 -11.84 -17.91
N THR A 108 -1.62 -11.17 -17.94
CA THR A 108 -0.61 -11.46 -18.96
C THR A 108 0.40 -12.53 -18.55
N GLY A 109 0.42 -12.91 -17.26
CA GLY A 109 1.43 -13.80 -16.72
C GLY A 109 2.78 -13.14 -16.47
N GLU A 110 2.94 -11.87 -16.82
CA GLU A 110 4.16 -11.12 -16.53
C GLU A 110 4.24 -10.78 -15.05
N LYS A 111 5.48 -10.64 -14.56
CA LYS A 111 5.72 -10.26 -13.18
C LYS A 111 5.23 -8.84 -12.91
N GLU A 112 4.46 -8.68 -11.85
CA GLU A 112 3.91 -7.40 -11.43
C GLU A 112 4.75 -6.78 -10.33
N LYS A 113 4.64 -5.47 -10.19
CA LYS A 113 5.45 -4.72 -9.23
C LYS A 113 4.57 -4.06 -8.18
N ALA A 114 4.89 -4.29 -6.90
CA ALA A 114 4.35 -3.54 -5.79
C ALA A 114 5.44 -2.67 -5.18
N ALA A 115 5.07 -1.45 -4.77
CA ALA A 115 6.00 -0.53 -4.14
C ALA A 115 5.30 0.27 -3.04
N ALA A 116 5.99 0.47 -1.93
CA ALA A 116 5.56 1.35 -0.85
C ALA A 116 6.57 2.49 -0.75
N GLN A 117 6.11 3.71 -0.97
CA GLN A 117 6.96 4.90 -1.10
C GLN A 117 6.50 6.01 -0.17
N ASN A 118 7.38 6.97 0.07
CA ASN A 118 7.06 8.20 0.78
C ASN A 118 6.49 7.95 2.19
N GLY A 119 7.12 7.04 2.93
CA GLY A 119 6.77 6.79 4.33
C GLY A 119 7.21 7.96 5.18
N VAL A 120 6.30 8.89 5.45
CA VAL A 120 6.60 10.15 6.14
C VAL A 120 5.64 10.38 7.30
N LEU A 121 6.10 11.15 8.28
CA LEU A 121 5.24 11.68 9.31
C LEU A 121 4.26 12.66 8.66
N TYR A 122 2.98 12.32 8.67
CA TYR A 122 1.93 13.14 8.09
C TYR A 122 1.44 14.19 9.10
N GLU A 123 1.23 13.79 10.34
CA GLU A 123 0.72 14.67 11.38
C GLU A 123 1.17 14.19 12.75
N ALA A 124 1.58 15.10 13.61
CA ALA A 124 1.86 14.80 15.01
C ALA A 124 0.96 15.66 15.88
N ASP A 125 0.24 15.02 16.81
CA ASP A 125 -0.67 15.68 17.73
C ASP A 125 0.02 15.93 19.06
N ILE A 126 -0.26 17.08 19.67
CA ILE A 126 0.21 17.42 21.00
C ILE A 126 -0.37 16.50 22.09
N GLU A 127 -1.46 15.79 21.77
CA GLU A 127 -2.10 14.83 22.68
C GLU A 127 -1.46 13.44 22.68
N GLY A 128 -0.37 13.26 21.96
CA GLY A 128 0.42 12.03 22.06
C GLY A 128 0.21 11.03 20.93
N THR A 129 -0.27 11.48 19.77
CA THR A 129 -0.37 10.62 18.58
C THR A 129 0.47 11.14 17.44
N ALA A 130 0.94 10.23 16.59
CA ALA A 130 1.63 10.55 15.35
C ALA A 130 1.04 9.69 14.23
N THR A 131 0.64 10.33 13.15
CA THR A 131 0.09 9.66 11.96
C THR A 131 1.14 9.64 10.87
N TYR A 132 1.44 8.46 10.36
CA TYR A 132 2.35 8.25 9.23
C TYR A 132 1.58 7.84 8.01
N MET A 133 2.00 8.35 6.86
CA MET A 133 1.40 8.00 5.56
C MET A 133 2.43 7.27 4.71
N VAL A 134 1.98 6.22 4.04
CA VAL A 134 2.76 5.49 3.03
C VAL A 134 1.93 5.42 1.76
N GLN A 135 2.56 5.67 0.62
CA GLN A 135 1.92 5.48 -0.69
C GLN A 135 2.24 4.08 -1.20
N LEU A 136 1.19 3.28 -1.37
CA LEU A 136 1.31 1.91 -1.91
C LEU A 136 0.82 1.92 -3.35
N SER A 137 1.61 1.34 -4.24
CA SER A 137 1.24 1.23 -5.65
C SER A 137 1.48 -0.17 -6.19
N PHE A 138 0.64 -0.57 -7.15
CA PHE A 138 0.76 -1.84 -7.85
C PHE A 138 0.72 -1.58 -9.35
N ASN A 139 1.77 -1.98 -10.05
CA ASN A 139 1.83 -1.90 -11.51
C ASN A 139 1.56 -3.27 -12.11
N PHE A 140 0.64 -3.33 -13.05
CA PHE A 140 0.24 -4.58 -13.69
C PHE A 140 -0.22 -4.33 -15.12
N LYS A 141 -0.20 -5.40 -15.93
CA LYS A 141 -0.66 -5.34 -17.33
C LYS A 141 -1.88 -6.21 -17.53
N LYS A 142 -2.84 -5.68 -18.26
CA LYS A 142 -4.02 -6.43 -18.70
C LYS A 142 -4.10 -6.47 -20.23
N LYS A 143 -4.40 -7.64 -20.74
CA LYS A 143 -4.66 -7.83 -22.16
C LYS A 143 -6.17 -8.00 -22.38
N TYR A 144 -6.70 -7.21 -23.29
CA TYR A 144 -8.09 -7.30 -23.72
C TYR A 144 -8.13 -7.81 -25.15
N GLU A 145 -8.86 -8.89 -25.36
CA GLU A 145 -9.10 -9.43 -26.69
C GLU A 145 -10.35 -8.75 -27.26
N VAL A 146 -10.17 -8.02 -28.34
CA VAL A 146 -11.20 -7.13 -28.88
C VAL A 146 -12.00 -7.80 -30.00
N ILE A 147 -11.65 -9.01 -30.37
CA ILE A 147 -12.29 -9.74 -31.47
C ILE A 147 -13.24 -10.78 -30.93
#